data_6542ddde32b784ab0627ef0bf57ace26
#
_entry.id   6542ddde32b784ab0627ef0bf57ace26
#
_cell.length_a   1.000
_cell.length_b   1.000
_cell.length_c   1.000
_cell.angle_alpha   90.00
_cell.angle_beta   90.00
_cell.angle_gamma   90.00
#
_symmetry.space_group_name_H-M   'P 1'
#
loop_
_entity.id
_entity.type
_entity.pdbx_description
1 polymer ?
#
loop_
_entity_poly.entity_id
_entity_poly.type
_entity_poly.pdbx_seq_one_letter_code
_entity_poly.pdbx_strand_id
1 'polypeptide(L)'
;MKILSAEQIRELDKYTIEHEPVASIVLMERAANKLTTTLTDGYIRKNDNIIIICGMGNNGGDGLAIARLLIQQGFLHVSAYIVRHAVQGSDDFEANEIRLKNIGGFRYIETEMQIPPIPADAVVIDALFGSGLNRAAEGISAQVIRAINQSGAVVFSVDVPSGLYCDKPNSETDAIIKADVTFTFHAPKLCFMFPNNGQYVGWFRVLDIGLSKDFSNSQTTRYSYITQQTIDSIIKTRGKFSHKGTYGHALVCAGSYGKVGAAVLSVGAALRSGAGLVSTLVPDCGYEIMQSSCPEAMVHTQADKEQDELFNVEVKRNKGHLSLGYIHHLDLNKFSSIGVGPGIGTEKDSFEFLESLFRKYNKPMVIDADALNIIAEHDKIKAMIPKGSILTPHPGEFKRLVGEWSDDLDKLELQARFAKKHGVVVVLKGAHTSVATPEGYIYFNSTGNPGMAKGGSGDVLTGVLTALLAQGYTPARAAAIGVYIHGAAGDLAAEQQSQTGIIASDIIANLPKAFKQFE
;
A
#
# COMPACT_ATOMS: atom_id res chain seq x y z
N MET A 1 -9.95 1.30 7.42
CA MET A 1 -9.60 2.34 8.41
C MET A 1 -9.44 3.67 7.67
N LYS A 2 -10.07 4.75 8.13
CA LYS A 2 -9.91 6.09 7.49
C LYS A 2 -8.55 6.69 7.82
N ILE A 3 -7.94 7.35 6.85
CA ILE A 3 -6.76 8.21 7.07
C ILE A 3 -7.28 9.62 7.23
N LEU A 4 -7.09 10.19 8.43
CA LEU A 4 -7.56 11.51 8.81
C LEU A 4 -6.43 12.55 8.69
N SER A 5 -6.79 13.80 8.40
CA SER A 5 -5.84 14.92 8.47
C SER A 5 -5.45 15.23 9.92
N ALA A 6 -4.35 15.97 10.10
CA ALA A 6 -3.92 16.42 11.43
C ALA A 6 -5.00 17.25 12.15
N GLU A 7 -5.80 18.01 11.41
CA GLU A 7 -6.93 18.77 11.95
C GLU A 7 -8.05 17.84 12.42
N GLN A 8 -8.45 16.86 11.60
CA GLN A 8 -9.48 15.88 11.95
C GLN A 8 -9.06 15.00 13.14
N ILE A 9 -7.77 14.71 13.29
CA ILE A 9 -7.25 13.98 14.47
C ILE A 9 -7.42 14.84 15.73
N ARG A 10 -7.08 16.13 15.69
CA ARG A 10 -7.30 17.04 16.83
C ARG A 10 -8.78 17.16 17.21
N GLU A 11 -9.67 17.22 16.21
CA GLU A 11 -11.11 17.21 16.46
C GLU A 11 -11.59 15.89 17.08
N LEU A 12 -11.01 14.76 16.65
CA LEU A 12 -11.32 13.44 17.21
C LEU A 12 -10.86 13.31 18.67
N ASP A 13 -9.67 13.82 19.00
CA ASP A 13 -9.18 13.88 20.39
C ASP A 13 -10.12 14.71 21.26
N LYS A 14 -10.46 15.92 20.80
CA LYS A 14 -11.38 16.83 21.49
C LYS A 14 -12.74 16.19 21.70
N TYR A 15 -13.31 15.60 20.65
CA TYR A 15 -14.60 14.91 20.72
C TYR A 15 -14.57 13.75 21.72
N THR A 16 -13.48 12.96 21.72
CA THR A 16 -13.32 11.85 22.65
C THR A 16 -13.28 12.34 24.10
N ILE A 17 -12.51 13.41 24.38
CA ILE A 17 -12.40 14.04 25.70
C ILE A 17 -13.78 14.51 26.19
N GLU A 18 -14.55 15.17 25.34
CA GLU A 18 -15.85 15.74 25.69
C GLU A 18 -16.93 14.66 25.92
N HIS A 19 -16.90 13.54 25.18
CA HIS A 19 -17.97 12.55 25.19
C HIS A 19 -17.68 11.33 26.08
N GLU A 20 -16.42 11.02 26.36
CA GLU A 20 -16.04 10.03 27.39
C GLU A 20 -15.93 10.64 28.79
N PRO A 21 -16.26 11.87 29.03
CA PRO A 21 -15.87 12.86 30.03
C PRO A 21 -14.54 12.55 30.76
N VAL A 22 -13.47 12.43 29.95
CA VAL A 22 -12.10 12.21 30.44
C VAL A 22 -11.28 13.49 30.31
N ALA A 23 -10.38 13.76 31.25
CA ALA A 23 -9.45 14.86 31.12
C ALA A 23 -8.40 14.56 30.00
N SER A 24 -7.94 15.59 29.28
CA SER A 24 -6.91 15.47 28.22
C SER A 24 -5.68 14.70 28.70
N ILE A 25 -5.21 15.00 29.89
CA ILE A 25 -4.07 14.31 30.53
C ILE A 25 -4.31 12.79 30.74
N VAL A 26 -5.56 12.34 30.86
CA VAL A 26 -5.91 10.91 30.99
C VAL A 26 -5.83 10.23 29.63
N LEU A 27 -6.24 10.92 28.55
CA LEU A 27 -6.08 10.41 27.19
C LEU A 27 -4.60 10.28 26.81
N MET A 28 -3.77 11.28 27.13
CA MET A 28 -2.32 11.25 26.97
C MET A 28 -1.69 10.08 27.78
N GLU A 29 -2.11 9.88 29.03
CA GLU A 29 -1.66 8.75 29.86
C GLU A 29 -2.01 7.40 29.22
N ARG A 30 -3.19 7.27 28.59
CA ARG A 30 -3.63 6.09 27.85
C ARG A 30 -2.73 5.81 26.65
N ALA A 31 -2.37 6.85 25.88
CA ALA A 31 -1.47 6.77 24.74
C ALA A 31 -0.06 6.34 25.19
N ALA A 32 0.50 7.01 26.20
CA ALA A 32 1.81 6.70 26.76
C ALA A 32 1.90 5.29 27.33
N ASN A 33 0.87 4.82 28.06
CA ASN A 33 0.80 3.44 28.58
C ASN A 33 0.78 2.42 27.44
N LYS A 34 -0.04 2.65 26.41
CA LYS A 34 -0.15 1.75 25.25
C LYS A 34 1.19 1.61 24.54
N LEU A 35 1.87 2.74 24.31
CA LEU A 35 3.18 2.74 23.66
C LEU A 35 4.24 2.10 24.57
N THR A 36 4.30 2.47 25.86
CA THR A 36 5.26 1.88 26.81
C THR A 36 5.13 0.36 26.86
N THR A 37 3.89 -0.16 26.98
CA THR A 37 3.64 -1.61 26.95
C THR A 37 4.14 -2.21 25.64
N THR A 38 3.83 -1.57 24.48
CA THR A 38 4.29 -2.07 23.19
C THR A 38 5.81 -2.12 23.10
N LEU A 39 6.50 -1.08 23.60
CA LEU A 39 7.96 -1.02 23.59
C LEU A 39 8.56 -2.14 24.48
N THR A 40 8.03 -2.33 25.68
CA THR A 40 8.54 -3.33 26.64
C THR A 40 8.26 -4.77 26.24
N ASP A 41 7.22 -5.00 25.42
CA ASP A 41 6.84 -6.35 24.96
C ASP A 41 7.74 -6.91 23.85
N GLY A 42 8.61 -6.09 23.22
CA GLY A 42 9.44 -6.66 22.15
C GLY A 42 10.48 -5.74 21.51
N TYR A 43 10.60 -4.49 21.93
CA TYR A 43 11.50 -3.53 21.30
C TYR A 43 12.65 -3.07 22.19
N ILE A 44 12.45 -3.03 23.53
CA ILE A 44 13.44 -2.55 24.50
C ILE A 44 13.61 -3.53 25.67
N ARG A 45 14.80 -3.52 26.27
CA ARG A 45 15.16 -4.35 27.41
C ARG A 45 15.49 -3.48 28.63
N LYS A 46 15.39 -4.05 29.83
CA LYS A 46 15.61 -3.34 31.09
C LYS A 46 16.96 -2.62 31.22
N ASN A 47 17.98 -3.14 30.54
CA ASN A 47 19.36 -2.63 30.64
C ASN A 47 19.73 -1.75 29.43
N ASP A 48 18.81 -1.52 28.47
CA ASP A 48 19.08 -0.64 27.34
C ASP A 48 19.28 0.80 27.81
N ASN A 49 20.18 1.52 27.16
CA ASN A 49 20.39 2.94 27.34
C ASN A 49 19.33 3.70 26.55
N ILE A 50 18.30 4.22 27.24
CA ILE A 50 17.13 4.83 26.60
C ILE A 50 17.24 6.36 26.74
N ILE A 51 17.26 7.04 25.61
CA ILE A 51 17.30 8.50 25.52
C ILE A 51 15.97 8.98 24.91
N ILE A 52 15.19 9.74 25.68
CA ILE A 52 13.89 10.25 25.25
C ILE A 52 14.02 11.76 24.98
N ILE A 53 13.76 12.16 23.74
CA ILE A 53 13.85 13.55 23.31
C ILE A 53 12.43 14.11 23.18
N CYS A 54 12.11 15.05 24.08
CA CYS A 54 10.78 15.63 24.18
C CYS A 54 10.74 17.07 23.65
N GLY A 55 9.70 17.40 22.90
CA GLY A 55 9.33 18.79 22.63
C GLY A 55 8.52 19.41 23.79
N MET A 56 7.97 20.60 23.58
CA MET A 56 7.14 21.29 24.58
C MET A 56 5.63 21.22 24.26
N GLY A 57 5.23 20.47 23.23
CA GLY A 57 3.84 20.19 22.89
C GLY A 57 3.34 18.86 23.45
N ASN A 58 2.15 18.43 23.04
CA ASN A 58 1.52 17.19 23.50
C ASN A 58 2.39 15.96 23.22
N ASN A 59 3.05 15.87 22.06
CA ASN A 59 3.96 14.77 21.77
C ASN A 59 5.13 14.69 22.78
N GLY A 60 5.67 15.85 23.20
CA GLY A 60 6.64 15.91 24.31
C GLY A 60 6.05 15.45 25.63
N GLY A 61 4.78 15.80 25.91
CA GLY A 61 4.04 15.29 27.06
C GLY A 61 3.92 13.76 27.07
N ASP A 62 3.62 13.14 25.91
CA ASP A 62 3.67 11.68 25.74
C ASP A 62 5.07 11.13 26.05
N GLY A 63 6.13 11.77 25.53
CA GLY A 63 7.52 11.37 25.81
C GLY A 63 7.88 11.41 27.28
N LEU A 64 7.49 12.46 28.02
CA LEU A 64 7.70 12.58 29.48
C LEU A 64 6.90 11.53 30.25
N ALA A 65 5.68 11.23 29.84
CA ALA A 65 4.88 10.18 30.44
C ALA A 65 5.52 8.79 30.22
N ILE A 66 6.03 8.51 29.00
CA ILE A 66 6.77 7.28 28.67
C ILE A 66 8.02 7.16 29.55
N ALA A 67 8.80 8.25 29.70
CA ALA A 67 9.98 8.25 30.57
C ALA A 67 9.62 7.86 32.01
N ARG A 68 8.58 8.48 32.55
CA ARG A 68 8.06 8.18 33.90
C ARG A 68 7.64 6.72 34.04
N LEU A 69 6.88 6.20 33.07
CA LEU A 69 6.38 4.82 33.09
C LEU A 69 7.52 3.80 33.00
N LEU A 70 8.54 4.03 32.18
CA LEU A 70 9.72 3.17 32.09
C LEU A 70 10.51 3.15 33.40
N ILE A 71 10.74 4.32 34.03
CA ILE A 71 11.40 4.41 35.35
C ILE A 71 10.59 3.64 36.40
N GLN A 72 9.28 3.81 36.46
CA GLN A 72 8.39 3.09 37.39
C GLN A 72 8.39 1.58 37.16
N GLN A 73 8.59 1.13 35.94
CA GLN A 73 8.73 -0.28 35.59
C GLN A 73 10.14 -0.82 35.87
N GLY A 74 11.07 -0.03 36.40
CA GLY A 74 12.41 -0.43 36.79
C GLY A 74 13.41 -0.53 35.64
N PHE A 75 13.26 0.28 34.57
CA PHE A 75 14.31 0.50 33.59
C PHE A 75 15.42 1.35 34.21
N LEU A 76 16.68 0.89 34.10
CA LEU A 76 17.78 1.44 34.90
C LEU A 76 18.42 2.69 34.26
N HIS A 77 18.40 2.76 32.92
CA HIS A 77 19.13 3.77 32.16
C HIS A 77 18.18 4.55 31.26
N VAL A 78 17.26 5.32 31.88
CA VAL A 78 16.33 6.20 31.17
C VAL A 78 16.76 7.66 31.39
N SER A 79 17.03 8.36 30.30
CA SER A 79 17.38 9.79 30.30
C SER A 79 16.40 10.58 29.44
N ALA A 80 15.67 11.50 30.05
CA ALA A 80 14.76 12.40 29.33
C ALA A 80 15.41 13.78 29.11
N TYR A 81 15.21 14.32 27.90
CA TYR A 81 15.69 15.64 27.51
C TYR A 81 14.54 16.44 26.90
N ILE A 82 14.38 17.70 27.34
CA ILE A 82 13.38 18.62 26.85
C ILE A 82 14.06 19.66 25.97
N VAL A 83 13.71 19.69 24.68
CA VAL A 83 14.20 20.70 23.74
C VAL A 83 13.36 21.98 23.89
N ARG A 84 13.96 23.05 24.40
CA ARG A 84 13.30 24.35 24.57
C ARG A 84 13.25 25.12 23.27
N HIS A 85 12.20 24.85 22.48
CA HIS A 85 11.93 25.52 21.20
C HIS A 85 10.77 26.53 21.28
N ALA A 86 10.14 26.68 22.45
CA ALA A 86 9.04 27.62 22.71
C ALA A 86 9.17 28.23 24.12
N VAL A 87 8.41 29.29 24.38
CA VAL A 87 8.40 29.98 25.68
C VAL A 87 7.58 29.19 26.71
N GLN A 88 6.47 28.56 26.28
CA GLN A 88 5.53 27.81 27.13
C GLN A 88 5.18 26.49 26.47
N GLY A 89 4.99 25.45 27.28
CA GLY A 89 4.52 24.14 26.85
C GLY A 89 2.99 24.06 26.76
N SER A 90 2.47 22.92 26.30
CA SER A 90 1.05 22.63 26.46
C SER A 90 0.73 22.25 27.91
N ASP A 91 -0.52 22.42 28.35
CA ASP A 91 -0.94 22.12 29.73
C ASP A 91 -0.61 20.68 30.13
N ASP A 92 -0.84 19.72 29.23
CA ASP A 92 -0.53 18.29 29.46
C ASP A 92 0.97 18.01 29.51
N PHE A 93 1.77 18.75 28.71
CA PHE A 93 3.24 18.70 28.79
C PHE A 93 3.71 19.19 30.17
N GLU A 94 3.26 20.38 30.62
CA GLU A 94 3.64 20.95 31.91
C GLU A 94 3.26 20.03 33.09
N ALA A 95 2.08 19.42 33.03
CA ALA A 95 1.65 18.44 34.02
C ALA A 95 2.57 17.21 34.07
N ASN A 96 2.99 16.67 32.91
CA ASN A 96 3.91 15.53 32.87
C ASN A 96 5.35 15.91 33.22
N GLU A 97 5.79 17.14 32.95
CA GLU A 97 7.06 17.66 33.42
C GLU A 97 7.15 17.63 34.94
N ILE A 98 6.10 18.12 35.64
CA ILE A 98 6.00 18.08 37.10
C ILE A 98 5.99 16.61 37.60
N ARG A 99 5.23 15.74 36.98
CA ARG A 99 5.13 14.32 37.36
C ARG A 99 6.49 13.60 37.24
N LEU A 100 7.21 13.82 36.15
CA LEU A 100 8.53 13.20 35.94
C LEU A 100 9.58 13.74 36.91
N LYS A 101 9.57 15.06 37.19
CA LYS A 101 10.48 15.69 38.16
C LYS A 101 10.41 15.06 39.54
N ASN A 102 9.24 14.58 39.94
CA ASN A 102 9.03 13.97 41.26
C ASN A 102 9.65 12.55 41.42
N ILE A 103 10.01 11.89 40.31
CA ILE A 103 10.50 10.49 40.38
C ILE A 103 11.88 10.26 39.76
N GLY A 104 12.31 11.12 38.82
CA GLY A 104 13.58 10.91 38.13
C GLY A 104 14.25 12.20 37.73
N GLY A 105 13.59 12.99 36.97
CA GLY A 105 14.14 14.23 36.42
C GLY A 105 14.45 14.14 34.93
N PHE A 106 14.80 15.29 34.40
CA PHE A 106 15.11 15.49 32.98
C PHE A 106 16.16 16.61 32.87
N ARG A 107 16.68 16.82 31.66
CA ARG A 107 17.57 17.93 31.34
C ARG A 107 16.99 18.75 30.19
N TYR A 108 17.29 20.05 30.18
CA TYR A 108 16.92 20.92 29.07
C TYR A 108 18.02 20.95 28.00
N ILE A 109 17.62 21.09 26.75
CA ILE A 109 18.47 21.39 25.60
C ILE A 109 18.02 22.74 25.05
N GLU A 110 18.82 23.77 25.28
CA GLU A 110 18.60 25.14 24.83
C GLU A 110 19.66 25.57 23.81
N THR A 111 20.83 24.93 23.85
CA THR A 111 21.96 25.19 22.97
C THR A 111 22.55 23.86 22.45
N GLU A 112 23.30 23.95 21.36
CA GLU A 112 23.96 22.81 20.74
C GLU A 112 24.90 22.05 21.71
N MET A 113 25.58 22.78 22.59
CA MET A 113 26.49 22.22 23.62
C MET A 113 25.77 21.33 24.64
N GLN A 114 24.45 21.47 24.79
CA GLN A 114 23.64 20.70 25.73
C GLN A 114 23.03 19.45 25.08
N ILE A 115 23.21 19.26 23.77
CA ILE A 115 22.80 18.02 23.11
C ILE A 115 23.64 16.88 23.69
N PRO A 116 23.00 15.85 24.27
CA PRO A 116 23.75 14.76 24.87
C PRO A 116 24.52 13.96 23.80
N PRO A 117 25.64 13.36 24.15
CA PRO A 117 26.23 12.33 23.31
C PRO A 117 25.24 11.16 23.20
N ILE A 118 24.94 10.71 21.97
CA ILE A 118 24.04 9.61 21.70
C ILE A 118 24.89 8.42 21.22
N PRO A 119 25.11 7.41 22.08
CA PRO A 119 25.86 6.21 21.68
C PRO A 119 25.11 5.42 20.60
N ALA A 120 25.84 4.76 19.71
CA ALA A 120 25.26 3.98 18.63
C ALA A 120 24.47 2.74 19.12
N ASP A 121 24.71 2.28 20.33
CA ASP A 121 23.99 1.19 20.99
C ASP A 121 22.82 1.67 21.87
N ALA A 122 22.54 3.00 21.88
CA ALA A 122 21.40 3.55 22.59
C ALA A 122 20.11 3.33 21.80
N VAL A 123 18.98 3.40 22.52
CA VAL A 123 17.64 3.53 21.95
C VAL A 123 17.17 4.96 22.14
N VAL A 124 16.86 5.64 21.05
CA VAL A 124 16.28 6.98 21.09
C VAL A 124 14.77 6.88 20.91
N ILE A 125 14.01 7.52 21.80
CA ILE A 125 12.57 7.73 21.65
C ILE A 125 12.37 9.19 21.24
N ASP A 126 11.98 9.39 19.99
CA ASP A 126 11.68 10.71 19.43
C ASP A 126 10.24 11.10 19.76
N ALA A 127 10.10 12.08 20.64
CA ALA A 127 8.85 12.72 21.04
C ALA A 127 8.94 14.25 20.92
N LEU A 128 9.74 14.76 19.96
CA LEU A 128 9.96 16.19 19.81
C LEU A 128 8.75 16.89 19.18
N PHE A 129 8.25 16.38 18.03
CA PHE A 129 7.06 16.89 17.34
C PHE A 129 6.16 15.74 16.90
N GLY A 130 4.85 15.92 17.00
CA GLY A 130 3.84 14.98 16.50
C GLY A 130 3.10 15.50 15.28
N SER A 131 1.89 14.98 15.06
CA SER A 131 1.00 15.28 13.91
C SER A 131 0.62 16.76 13.76
N GLY A 132 0.79 17.57 14.78
CA GLY A 132 0.47 19.01 14.76
C GLY A 132 1.52 19.92 14.09
N LEU A 133 2.63 19.38 13.62
CA LEU A 133 3.71 20.18 13.02
C LEU A 133 3.26 20.76 11.67
N ASN A 134 3.39 22.09 11.50
CA ASN A 134 2.98 22.82 10.30
C ASN A 134 4.08 23.69 9.66
N ARG A 135 5.27 23.76 10.27
CA ARG A 135 6.45 24.48 9.80
C ARG A 135 7.72 23.65 10.01
N ALA A 136 8.76 23.92 9.24
CA ALA A 136 10.02 23.22 9.35
C ALA A 136 10.61 23.32 10.78
N ALA A 137 11.27 22.24 11.21
CA ALA A 137 12.07 22.29 12.42
C ALA A 137 13.32 23.15 12.18
N GLU A 138 13.51 24.18 13.00
CA GLU A 138 14.61 25.14 12.88
C GLU A 138 15.40 25.25 14.19
N GLY A 139 16.53 25.96 14.16
CA GLY A 139 17.36 26.24 15.33
C GLY A 139 17.77 24.97 16.06
N ILE A 140 17.60 24.97 17.39
CA ILE A 140 18.02 23.85 18.25
C ILE A 140 17.28 22.55 17.93
N SER A 141 16.02 22.61 17.54
CA SER A 141 15.25 21.43 17.17
C SER A 141 15.85 20.73 15.94
N ALA A 142 16.25 21.50 14.91
CA ALA A 142 16.89 20.94 13.73
C ALA A 142 18.28 20.35 14.04
N GLN A 143 19.04 20.98 14.97
CA GLN A 143 20.34 20.47 15.41
C GLN A 143 20.19 19.13 16.14
N VAL A 144 19.21 19.01 17.04
CA VAL A 144 18.90 17.76 17.76
C VAL A 144 18.50 16.67 16.79
N ILE A 145 17.61 16.95 15.82
CA ILE A 145 17.20 15.98 14.78
C ILE A 145 18.42 15.47 14.01
N ARG A 146 19.32 16.36 13.58
CA ARG A 146 20.54 15.98 12.87
C ARG A 146 21.49 15.14 13.73
N ALA A 147 21.64 15.49 15.02
CA ALA A 147 22.47 14.73 15.95
C ALA A 147 21.92 13.30 16.14
N ILE A 148 20.60 13.15 16.29
CA ILE A 148 19.95 11.83 16.37
C ILE A 148 20.22 11.02 15.09
N ASN A 149 19.97 11.60 13.92
CA ASN A 149 20.17 10.93 12.62
C ASN A 149 21.63 10.51 12.36
N GLN A 150 22.60 11.17 12.98
CA GLN A 150 24.03 10.88 12.84
C GLN A 150 24.56 9.90 13.88
N SER A 151 23.79 9.59 14.93
CA SER A 151 24.25 8.79 16.06
C SER A 151 24.42 7.31 15.76
N GLY A 152 23.69 6.77 14.79
CA GLY A 152 23.60 5.33 14.51
C GLY A 152 22.79 4.55 15.55
N ALA A 153 22.16 5.22 16.50
CA ALA A 153 21.25 4.61 17.48
C ALA A 153 19.94 4.13 16.82
N VAL A 154 19.28 3.17 17.44
CA VAL A 154 17.92 2.76 17.04
C VAL A 154 16.94 3.85 17.44
N VAL A 155 16.10 4.31 16.50
CA VAL A 155 15.17 5.41 16.71
C VAL A 155 13.73 4.96 16.61
N PHE A 156 12.96 5.19 17.69
CA PHE A 156 11.52 5.00 17.75
C PHE A 156 10.80 6.34 17.81
N SER A 157 9.98 6.66 16.83
CA SER A 157 9.20 7.90 16.83
C SER A 157 7.80 7.71 17.41
N VAL A 158 7.38 8.67 18.23
CA VAL A 158 6.05 8.75 18.83
C VAL A 158 5.13 9.52 17.88
N ASP A 159 4.05 8.90 17.46
CA ASP A 159 3.00 9.37 16.55
C ASP A 159 3.49 9.65 15.11
N VAL A 160 4.45 10.54 14.92
CA VAL A 160 5.02 10.92 13.61
C VAL A 160 6.51 11.22 13.80
N PRO A 161 7.41 10.81 12.90
CA PRO A 161 8.80 11.22 12.95
C PRO A 161 8.93 12.75 13.00
N SER A 162 9.63 13.27 13.99
CA SER A 162 9.72 14.72 14.20
C SER A 162 10.31 15.42 12.98
N GLY A 163 9.64 16.46 12.52
CA GLY A 163 9.97 17.18 11.29
C GLY A 163 9.12 16.80 10.09
N LEU A 164 8.44 15.65 10.10
CA LEU A 164 7.59 15.19 8.99
C LEU A 164 6.20 15.82 9.08
N TYR A 165 5.71 16.40 7.97
CA TYR A 165 4.34 16.91 7.88
C TYR A 165 3.35 15.78 7.55
N CYS A 166 2.18 15.81 8.19
CA CYS A 166 1.14 14.78 7.96
C CYS A 166 0.44 14.93 6.61
N ASP A 167 0.12 16.19 6.21
CA ASP A 167 -0.87 16.48 5.17
C ASP A 167 -0.29 17.24 3.96
N LYS A 168 1.00 17.49 3.96
CA LYS A 168 1.70 18.20 2.87
C LYS A 168 3.11 17.64 2.67
N PRO A 169 3.73 17.84 1.50
CA PRO A 169 5.11 17.42 1.28
C PRO A 169 6.08 18.28 2.12
N ASN A 170 7.19 17.66 2.49
CA ASN A 170 8.36 18.34 3.08
C ASN A 170 9.30 18.84 1.98
N SER A 171 10.11 19.85 2.31
CA SER A 171 11.25 20.24 1.50
C SER A 171 12.40 19.24 1.68
N GLU A 172 13.24 19.06 0.66
CA GLU A 172 14.44 18.23 0.75
C GLU A 172 15.44 18.70 1.82
N THR A 173 15.38 19.97 2.20
CA THR A 173 16.26 20.59 3.20
C THR A 173 15.73 20.49 4.62
N ASP A 174 14.49 20.05 4.82
CA ASP A 174 13.87 19.93 6.13
C ASP A 174 14.64 18.93 7.01
N ALA A 175 14.83 19.29 8.28
CA ALA A 175 15.37 18.36 9.26
C ALA A 175 14.24 17.44 9.74
N ILE A 176 14.34 16.15 9.40
CA ILE A 176 13.35 15.12 9.71
C ILE A 176 14.05 13.92 10.36
N ILE A 177 13.49 13.40 11.43
CA ILE A 177 13.97 12.16 12.06
C ILE A 177 13.85 10.99 11.08
N LYS A 178 14.91 10.15 11.05
CA LYS A 178 14.91 8.86 10.37
C LYS A 178 14.63 7.77 11.40
N ALA A 179 13.38 7.42 11.56
CA ALA A 179 12.97 6.39 12.51
C ALA A 179 13.18 4.98 11.93
N ASP A 180 13.56 4.03 12.78
CA ASP A 180 13.50 2.60 12.46
C ASP A 180 12.05 2.11 12.56
N VAL A 181 11.33 2.58 13.59
CA VAL A 181 9.91 2.28 13.79
C VAL A 181 9.15 3.52 14.25
N THR A 182 8.01 3.79 13.61
CA THR A 182 7.07 4.82 14.02
C THR A 182 5.85 4.18 14.69
N PHE A 183 5.57 4.52 15.94
CA PHE A 183 4.37 4.10 16.66
C PHE A 183 3.33 5.21 16.59
N THR A 184 2.31 5.03 15.76
CA THR A 184 1.31 6.05 15.50
C THR A 184 -0.03 5.72 16.15
N PHE A 185 -0.77 6.73 16.60
CA PHE A 185 -2.03 6.56 17.30
C PHE A 185 -3.22 6.57 16.35
N HIS A 186 -4.20 5.69 16.64
CA HIS A 186 -5.50 5.56 15.99
C HIS A 186 -5.46 5.07 14.54
N ALA A 187 -4.75 5.77 13.65
CA ALA A 187 -4.67 5.46 12.22
C ALA A 187 -3.32 5.91 11.63
N PRO A 188 -2.86 5.32 10.52
CA PRO A 188 -1.68 5.83 9.83
C PRO A 188 -1.97 7.22 9.28
N LYS A 189 -0.91 8.04 9.15
CA LYS A 189 -0.99 9.36 8.55
C LYS A 189 -0.78 9.26 7.04
N LEU A 190 -1.32 10.21 6.28
CA LEU A 190 -1.19 10.20 4.81
C LEU A 190 0.29 10.20 4.38
N CYS A 191 1.12 10.96 5.06
CA CYS A 191 2.56 11.04 4.78
C CYS A 191 3.30 9.69 4.88
N PHE A 192 2.78 8.69 5.60
CA PHE A 192 3.37 7.36 5.68
C PHE A 192 3.20 6.55 4.39
N MET A 193 2.23 6.93 3.58
CA MET A 193 1.93 6.29 2.30
C MET A 193 2.83 6.78 1.16
N PHE A 194 3.65 7.80 1.40
CA PHE A 194 4.51 8.44 0.41
C PHE A 194 5.86 7.73 0.30
N PRO A 195 6.24 7.23 -0.88
CA PRO A 195 7.52 6.54 -1.08
C PRO A 195 8.74 7.35 -0.64
N ASN A 196 8.73 8.67 -0.87
CA ASN A 196 9.84 9.55 -0.49
C ASN A 196 10.02 9.63 1.03
N ASN A 197 8.97 9.39 1.81
CA ASN A 197 8.98 9.43 3.27
C ASN A 197 9.37 8.09 3.91
N GLY A 198 9.48 7.01 3.14
CA GLY A 198 9.83 5.69 3.68
C GLY A 198 11.13 5.68 4.49
N GLN A 199 12.12 6.50 4.09
CA GLN A 199 13.38 6.66 4.81
C GLN A 199 13.27 7.35 6.18
N TYR A 200 12.15 8.06 6.42
CA TYR A 200 11.89 8.77 7.68
C TYR A 200 10.96 7.97 8.60
N VAL A 201 9.97 7.31 8.01
CA VAL A 201 8.92 6.59 8.76
C VAL A 201 9.41 5.23 9.26
N GLY A 202 10.31 4.57 8.52
CA GLY A 202 10.70 3.19 8.76
C GLY A 202 9.48 2.25 8.70
N TRP A 203 9.47 1.24 9.57
CA TRP A 203 8.25 0.46 9.81
C TRP A 203 7.30 1.25 10.70
N PHE A 204 5.99 1.16 10.46
CA PHE A 204 5.06 1.79 11.38
C PHE A 204 4.06 0.79 11.99
N ARG A 205 3.66 1.07 13.21
CA ARG A 205 2.64 0.31 13.93
C ARG A 205 1.56 1.24 14.46
N VAL A 206 0.31 0.93 14.11
CA VAL A 206 -0.86 1.67 14.60
C VAL A 206 -1.24 1.15 15.98
N LEU A 207 -1.35 2.05 16.95
CA LEU A 207 -1.76 1.78 18.32
C LEU A 207 -3.18 2.29 18.54
N ASP A 208 -4.09 1.40 18.88
CA ASP A 208 -5.45 1.79 19.30
C ASP A 208 -5.39 2.31 20.75
N ILE A 209 -5.71 3.58 20.92
CA ILE A 209 -5.77 4.27 22.21
C ILE A 209 -7.21 4.55 22.66
N GLY A 210 -8.19 3.95 22.00
CA GLY A 210 -9.60 4.03 22.36
C GLY A 210 -10.25 5.36 22.00
N LEU A 211 -9.87 6.00 20.90
CA LEU A 211 -10.60 7.18 20.40
C LEU A 211 -11.97 6.80 19.85
N SER A 212 -12.90 7.78 19.82
CA SER A 212 -14.28 7.56 19.37
C SER A 212 -14.33 7.03 17.93
N LYS A 213 -14.73 5.76 17.79
CA LYS A 213 -14.92 5.11 16.49
C LYS A 213 -16.09 5.73 15.71
N ASP A 214 -17.14 6.15 16.39
CA ASP A 214 -18.31 6.74 15.74
C ASP A 214 -17.95 8.09 15.13
N PHE A 215 -17.23 8.94 15.85
CA PHE A 215 -16.76 10.21 15.32
C PHE A 215 -15.75 10.00 14.18
N SER A 216 -14.77 9.12 14.34
CA SER A 216 -13.83 8.77 13.28
C SER A 216 -14.54 8.28 12.01
N ASN A 217 -15.57 7.43 12.16
CA ASN A 217 -16.37 6.94 11.04
C ASN A 217 -17.24 8.01 10.39
N SER A 218 -17.67 9.03 11.12
CA SER A 218 -18.46 10.15 10.58
C SER A 218 -17.62 11.13 9.75
N GLN A 219 -16.30 11.18 9.96
CA GLN A 219 -15.42 12.11 9.26
C GLN A 219 -15.40 11.86 7.75
N THR A 220 -15.39 12.94 6.95
CA THR A 220 -15.27 12.85 5.49
C THR A 220 -13.80 12.90 5.10
N THR A 221 -13.31 11.82 4.51
CA THR A 221 -11.98 11.74 3.90
C THR A 221 -12.06 10.90 2.63
N ARG A 222 -11.21 11.18 1.67
CA ARG A 222 -11.06 10.34 0.48
C ARG A 222 -10.00 9.26 0.63
N TYR A 223 -9.24 9.27 1.72
CA TYR A 223 -8.14 8.36 1.97
C TYR A 223 -8.52 7.28 2.98
N SER A 224 -8.19 6.05 2.66
CA SER A 224 -8.42 4.91 3.55
C SER A 224 -7.28 3.90 3.48
N TYR A 225 -6.98 3.28 4.61
CA TYR A 225 -6.03 2.18 4.73
C TYR A 225 -6.79 0.86 4.74
N ILE A 226 -6.47 -0.05 3.82
CA ILE A 226 -7.11 -1.36 3.71
C ILE A 226 -6.60 -2.22 4.85
N THR A 227 -7.50 -2.70 5.70
CA THR A 227 -7.20 -3.61 6.81
C THR A 227 -7.88 -4.95 6.56
N GLN A 228 -7.49 -5.98 7.32
CA GLN A 228 -8.19 -7.26 7.30
C GLN A 228 -9.71 -7.07 7.51
N GLN A 229 -10.12 -6.27 8.49
CA GLN A 229 -11.53 -5.97 8.74
C GLN A 229 -12.23 -5.34 7.52
N THR A 230 -11.51 -4.54 6.72
CA THR A 230 -12.05 -4.00 5.46
C THR A 230 -12.38 -5.13 4.49
N ILE A 231 -11.46 -6.10 4.35
CA ILE A 231 -11.65 -7.24 3.44
C ILE A 231 -12.75 -8.16 3.94
N ASP A 232 -12.78 -8.47 5.24
CA ASP A 232 -13.86 -9.27 5.87
C ASP A 232 -15.26 -8.72 5.52
N SER A 233 -15.39 -7.40 5.47
CA SER A 233 -16.68 -6.74 5.19
C SER A 233 -17.13 -6.80 3.72
N ILE A 234 -16.23 -7.10 2.78
CA ILE A 234 -16.51 -7.03 1.33
C ILE A 234 -16.28 -8.34 0.59
N ILE A 235 -15.55 -9.29 1.16
CA ILE A 235 -15.32 -10.61 0.57
C ILE A 235 -16.60 -11.46 0.67
N LYS A 236 -16.88 -12.26 -0.37
CA LYS A 236 -18.07 -13.10 -0.42
C LYS A 236 -17.72 -14.52 -0.02
N THR A 237 -18.46 -15.09 0.90
CA THR A 237 -18.39 -16.52 1.23
C THR A 237 -18.98 -17.38 0.11
N ARG A 238 -18.41 -18.56 -0.11
CA ARG A 238 -18.89 -19.50 -1.13
C ARG A 238 -20.08 -20.28 -0.65
N GLY A 239 -21.15 -20.29 -1.44
CA GLY A 239 -22.36 -21.06 -1.12
C GLY A 239 -22.17 -22.56 -1.40
N LYS A 240 -22.73 -23.42 -0.54
CA LYS A 240 -22.65 -24.90 -0.67
C LYS A 240 -23.18 -25.43 -2.02
N PHE A 241 -24.18 -24.76 -2.60
CA PHE A 241 -24.83 -25.18 -3.86
C PHE A 241 -24.32 -24.40 -5.08
N SER A 242 -23.22 -23.68 -4.95
CA SER A 242 -22.61 -22.97 -6.07
C SER A 242 -21.94 -23.95 -7.05
N HIS A 243 -21.87 -23.55 -8.31
CA HIS A 243 -21.21 -24.28 -9.36
C HIS A 243 -20.21 -23.38 -10.12
N LYS A 244 -19.39 -23.96 -10.99
CA LYS A 244 -18.36 -23.19 -11.73
C LYS A 244 -18.90 -21.93 -12.42
N GLY A 245 -20.11 -21.97 -12.99
CA GLY A 245 -20.75 -20.81 -13.62
C GLY A 245 -21.08 -19.67 -12.66
N THR A 246 -21.28 -19.95 -11.34
CA THR A 246 -21.52 -18.93 -10.32
C THR A 246 -20.32 -18.00 -10.13
N TYR A 247 -19.11 -18.53 -10.36
CA TYR A 247 -17.86 -17.82 -10.14
C TYR A 247 -17.24 -17.27 -11.43
N GLY A 248 -18.03 -17.27 -12.52
CA GLY A 248 -17.69 -16.65 -13.79
C GLY A 248 -16.58 -17.36 -14.57
N HIS A 249 -16.29 -16.79 -15.73
CA HIS A 249 -15.28 -17.28 -16.65
C HIS A 249 -14.28 -16.15 -16.94
N ALA A 250 -13.05 -16.31 -16.50
CA ALA A 250 -11.95 -15.37 -16.73
C ALA A 250 -11.21 -15.73 -18.02
N LEU A 251 -10.89 -14.74 -18.85
CA LEU A 251 -9.95 -14.87 -19.97
C LEU A 251 -8.68 -14.09 -19.66
N VAL A 252 -7.51 -14.68 -19.86
CA VAL A 252 -6.21 -14.01 -19.76
C VAL A 252 -5.57 -13.97 -21.15
N CYS A 253 -5.37 -12.77 -21.70
CA CYS A 253 -4.67 -12.51 -22.96
C CYS A 253 -3.24 -12.06 -22.64
N ALA A 254 -2.26 -12.95 -22.78
CA ALA A 254 -0.91 -12.70 -22.30
C ALA A 254 0.15 -13.50 -23.08
N GLY A 255 1.40 -13.11 -22.93
CA GLY A 255 2.55 -13.83 -23.46
C GLY A 255 2.89 -13.48 -24.91
N SER A 256 4.16 -13.64 -25.21
CA SER A 256 4.74 -13.63 -26.55
C SER A 256 5.95 -14.57 -26.56
N TYR A 257 6.58 -14.77 -27.72
CA TYR A 257 7.79 -15.59 -27.81
C TYR A 257 8.85 -15.09 -26.82
N GLY A 258 9.33 -15.98 -25.96
CA GLY A 258 10.23 -15.68 -24.85
C GLY A 258 9.58 -15.09 -23.59
N LYS A 259 8.26 -14.78 -23.61
CA LYS A 259 7.52 -14.19 -22.47
C LYS A 259 6.23 -14.97 -22.09
N VAL A 260 6.10 -16.22 -22.51
CA VAL A 260 4.92 -17.06 -22.17
C VAL A 260 4.80 -17.29 -20.66
N GLY A 261 5.90 -17.20 -19.92
CA GLY A 261 5.90 -17.25 -18.45
C GLY A 261 4.96 -16.25 -17.78
N ALA A 262 4.76 -15.07 -18.37
CA ALA A 262 3.79 -14.09 -17.87
C ALA A 262 2.34 -14.62 -17.97
N ALA A 263 2.02 -15.33 -19.04
CA ALA A 263 0.72 -16.00 -19.18
C ALA A 263 0.55 -17.11 -18.13
N VAL A 264 1.59 -17.94 -17.92
CA VAL A 264 1.57 -19.02 -16.90
C VAL A 264 1.30 -18.45 -15.51
N LEU A 265 1.99 -17.37 -15.12
CA LEU A 265 1.82 -16.72 -13.83
C LEU A 265 0.43 -16.12 -13.65
N SER A 266 -0.07 -15.39 -14.66
CA SER A 266 -1.39 -14.77 -14.60
C SER A 266 -2.52 -15.79 -14.55
N VAL A 267 -2.43 -16.85 -15.36
CA VAL A 267 -3.42 -17.94 -15.38
C VAL A 267 -3.38 -18.74 -14.09
N GLY A 268 -2.19 -19.12 -13.62
CA GLY A 268 -2.03 -19.82 -12.33
C GLY A 268 -2.61 -19.03 -11.16
N ALA A 269 -2.39 -17.71 -11.14
CA ALA A 269 -2.98 -16.82 -10.15
C ALA A 269 -4.51 -16.74 -10.26
N ALA A 270 -5.06 -16.67 -11.48
CA ALA A 270 -6.51 -16.65 -11.69
C ALA A 270 -7.18 -17.94 -11.21
N LEU A 271 -6.59 -19.11 -11.48
CA LEU A 271 -7.05 -20.41 -10.99
C LEU A 271 -7.06 -20.46 -9.45
N ARG A 272 -6.01 -19.94 -8.79
CA ARG A 272 -5.87 -19.93 -7.32
C ARG A 272 -6.70 -18.83 -6.64
N SER A 273 -7.28 -17.90 -7.42
CA SER A 273 -8.10 -16.77 -6.90
C SER A 273 -9.60 -17.00 -7.07
N GLY A 274 -10.02 -18.22 -7.40
CA GLY A 274 -11.40 -18.65 -7.27
C GLY A 274 -12.31 -18.38 -8.47
N ALA A 275 -11.81 -18.03 -9.66
CA ALA A 275 -12.61 -18.05 -10.88
C ALA A 275 -13.18 -19.46 -11.14
N GLY A 276 -14.43 -19.53 -11.61
CA GLY A 276 -15.08 -20.82 -11.87
C GLY A 276 -14.53 -21.54 -13.10
N LEU A 277 -14.15 -20.76 -14.11
CA LEU A 277 -13.48 -21.21 -15.32
C LEU A 277 -12.38 -20.20 -15.68
N VAL A 278 -11.26 -20.69 -16.17
CA VAL A 278 -10.17 -19.86 -16.68
C VAL A 278 -9.82 -20.32 -18.09
N SER A 279 -9.81 -19.36 -19.02
CA SER A 279 -9.25 -19.51 -20.35
C SER A 279 -8.04 -18.60 -20.53
N THR A 280 -7.16 -18.97 -21.41
CA THR A 280 -6.08 -18.09 -21.85
C THR A 280 -6.04 -17.98 -23.36
N LEU A 281 -5.72 -16.80 -23.85
CA LEU A 281 -5.41 -16.53 -25.24
C LEU A 281 -3.91 -16.22 -25.32
N VAL A 282 -3.16 -17.10 -25.95
CA VAL A 282 -1.71 -17.03 -26.12
C VAL A 282 -1.33 -17.17 -27.59
N PRO A 283 -0.19 -16.66 -28.03
CA PRO A 283 0.34 -16.98 -29.36
C PRO A 283 0.63 -18.48 -29.47
N ASP A 284 0.67 -19.01 -30.70
CA ASP A 284 0.81 -20.45 -30.97
C ASP A 284 2.02 -21.09 -30.27
N CYS A 285 3.12 -20.33 -30.11
CA CYS A 285 4.31 -20.78 -29.37
C CYS A 285 4.03 -21.06 -27.88
N GLY A 286 2.93 -20.55 -27.33
CA GLY A 286 2.54 -20.73 -25.94
C GLY A 286 1.65 -21.92 -25.67
N TYR A 287 1.10 -22.59 -26.69
CA TYR A 287 0.09 -23.63 -26.53
C TYR A 287 0.56 -24.80 -25.64
N GLU A 288 1.64 -25.47 -26.02
CA GLU A 288 2.17 -26.59 -25.28
C GLU A 288 2.64 -26.23 -23.87
N ILE A 289 3.23 -25.01 -23.73
CA ILE A 289 3.66 -24.50 -22.44
C ILE A 289 2.47 -24.34 -21.50
N MET A 290 1.38 -23.73 -21.96
CA MET A 290 0.18 -23.52 -21.15
C MET A 290 -0.51 -24.84 -20.77
N GLN A 291 -0.65 -25.78 -21.72
CA GLN A 291 -1.25 -27.10 -21.46
C GLN A 291 -0.45 -27.90 -20.42
N SER A 292 0.88 -27.75 -20.44
CA SER A 292 1.77 -28.42 -19.47
C SER A 292 1.80 -27.75 -18.11
N SER A 293 1.77 -26.41 -18.06
CA SER A 293 1.95 -25.64 -16.82
C SER A 293 0.64 -25.37 -16.07
N CYS A 294 -0.48 -25.25 -16.78
CA CYS A 294 -1.80 -24.93 -16.24
C CYS A 294 -2.89 -25.80 -16.89
N PRO A 295 -2.92 -27.13 -16.61
CA PRO A 295 -3.83 -28.07 -17.27
C PRO A 295 -5.32 -27.77 -16.97
N GLU A 296 -5.64 -27.03 -15.92
CA GLU A 296 -7.00 -26.62 -15.57
C GLU A 296 -7.52 -25.47 -16.45
N ALA A 297 -6.65 -24.80 -17.21
CA ALA A 297 -7.04 -23.70 -18.07
C ALA A 297 -7.32 -24.17 -19.50
N MET A 298 -8.34 -23.60 -20.14
CA MET A 298 -8.61 -23.78 -21.56
C MET A 298 -7.73 -22.85 -22.38
N VAL A 299 -6.97 -23.39 -23.32
CA VAL A 299 -6.03 -22.61 -24.13
C VAL A 299 -6.64 -22.33 -25.50
N HIS A 300 -6.66 -21.07 -25.86
CA HIS A 300 -7.03 -20.58 -27.20
C HIS A 300 -5.78 -20.06 -27.91
N THR A 301 -5.64 -20.43 -29.16
CA THR A 301 -4.60 -19.93 -30.08
C THR A 301 -5.25 -19.46 -31.39
N GLN A 302 -4.47 -19.09 -32.37
CA GLN A 302 -5.01 -18.73 -33.69
C GLN A 302 -5.74 -19.95 -34.30
N ALA A 303 -6.94 -19.73 -34.85
CA ALA A 303 -7.78 -20.81 -35.40
C ALA A 303 -7.05 -21.63 -36.46
N ASP A 304 -7.44 -22.93 -36.55
CA ASP A 304 -6.92 -23.85 -37.54
C ASP A 304 -7.17 -23.42 -38.98
N LYS A 305 -6.28 -23.83 -39.88
CA LYS A 305 -6.24 -23.44 -41.31
C LYS A 305 -7.57 -23.52 -42.06
N GLU A 306 -8.44 -24.49 -41.71
CA GLU A 306 -9.72 -24.72 -42.39
C GLU A 306 -10.74 -23.61 -42.22
N GLN A 307 -10.66 -22.80 -41.16
CA GLN A 307 -11.55 -21.64 -40.94
C GLN A 307 -11.02 -20.35 -41.60
N ASP A 308 -9.72 -20.21 -41.75
CA ASP A 308 -9.11 -19.04 -42.40
C ASP A 308 -9.36 -19.04 -43.92
N GLU A 309 -9.44 -20.21 -44.57
CA GLU A 309 -9.73 -20.35 -45.99
C GLU A 309 -11.18 -19.95 -46.33
N LEU A 310 -12.13 -20.12 -45.41
CA LEU A 310 -13.54 -19.78 -45.60
C LEU A 310 -13.80 -18.27 -45.64
N PHE A 311 -12.93 -17.46 -45.06
CA PHE A 311 -13.12 -16.01 -45.00
C PHE A 311 -12.19 -15.18 -45.89
N ASN A 312 -11.36 -15.80 -46.74
CA ASN A 312 -10.40 -15.15 -47.65
C ASN A 312 -9.54 -14.06 -46.97
N VAL A 313 -9.22 -14.21 -45.70
CA VAL A 313 -8.34 -13.29 -44.97
C VAL A 313 -6.95 -13.89 -44.96
N GLU A 314 -6.02 -13.32 -45.72
CA GLU A 314 -4.58 -13.59 -45.58
C GLU A 314 -4.09 -13.09 -44.20
N VAL A 315 -4.35 -13.86 -43.17
CA VAL A 315 -3.80 -13.57 -41.83
C VAL A 315 -2.35 -14.05 -41.81
N LYS A 316 -1.42 -13.10 -41.92
CA LYS A 316 0.02 -13.41 -41.67
C LYS A 316 0.14 -14.02 -40.28
N ARG A 317 0.50 -15.30 -40.22
CA ARG A 317 0.74 -15.99 -38.94
C ARG A 317 1.95 -15.40 -38.26
N ASN A 318 1.72 -14.50 -37.29
CA ASN A 318 2.75 -14.14 -36.35
C ASN A 318 2.76 -15.15 -35.21
N LYS A 319 3.57 -16.22 -35.33
CA LYS A 319 3.63 -17.31 -34.35
C LYS A 319 4.09 -16.86 -32.95
N GLY A 320 4.64 -15.64 -32.84
CA GLY A 320 5.28 -15.13 -31.63
C GLY A 320 4.48 -14.10 -30.83
N HIS A 321 3.47 -13.45 -31.41
CA HIS A 321 2.69 -12.38 -30.78
C HIS A 321 1.19 -12.56 -31.01
N LEU A 322 0.38 -11.99 -30.12
CA LEU A 322 -1.06 -11.89 -30.32
C LEU A 322 -1.34 -10.90 -31.47
N SER A 323 -2.23 -11.26 -32.38
CA SER A 323 -2.63 -10.45 -33.52
C SER A 323 -4.15 -10.46 -33.72
N LEU A 324 -4.66 -9.68 -34.68
CA LEU A 324 -6.09 -9.60 -35.00
C LEU A 324 -6.73 -10.98 -35.22
N GLY A 325 -6.02 -11.92 -35.84
CA GLY A 325 -6.52 -13.26 -36.13
C GLY A 325 -7.01 -14.03 -34.89
N TYR A 326 -6.37 -13.81 -33.74
CA TYR A 326 -6.74 -14.48 -32.48
C TYR A 326 -8.11 -14.05 -31.93
N ILE A 327 -8.54 -12.82 -32.20
CA ILE A 327 -9.78 -12.26 -31.66
C ILE A 327 -11.00 -12.45 -32.55
N HIS A 328 -10.78 -12.69 -33.86
CA HIS A 328 -11.88 -12.79 -34.81
C HIS A 328 -12.80 -13.98 -34.57
N HIS A 329 -12.25 -15.09 -34.14
CA HIS A 329 -12.96 -16.36 -33.96
C HIS A 329 -13.40 -16.62 -32.51
N LEU A 330 -13.01 -15.74 -31.55
CA LEU A 330 -13.34 -15.92 -30.15
C LEU A 330 -14.62 -15.16 -29.78
N ASP A 331 -15.63 -15.91 -29.30
CA ASP A 331 -16.84 -15.30 -28.72
C ASP A 331 -16.54 -14.72 -27.35
N LEU A 332 -16.22 -13.42 -27.31
CA LEU A 332 -15.85 -12.71 -26.08
C LEU A 332 -17.02 -12.60 -25.07
N ASN A 333 -18.27 -12.80 -25.50
CA ASN A 333 -19.43 -12.70 -24.61
C ASN A 333 -19.47 -13.82 -23.55
N LYS A 334 -18.80 -14.95 -23.83
CA LYS A 334 -18.66 -16.08 -22.90
C LYS A 334 -17.86 -15.72 -21.65
N PHE A 335 -17.03 -14.68 -21.71
CA PHE A 335 -16.16 -14.29 -20.60
C PHE A 335 -16.80 -13.22 -19.73
N SER A 336 -16.73 -13.43 -18.43
CA SER A 336 -17.20 -12.50 -17.41
C SER A 336 -16.20 -11.35 -17.21
N SER A 337 -14.91 -11.63 -17.39
CA SER A 337 -13.82 -10.64 -17.32
C SER A 337 -12.66 -11.04 -18.23
N ILE A 338 -11.87 -10.06 -18.63
CA ILE A 338 -10.63 -10.24 -19.40
C ILE A 338 -9.49 -9.53 -18.68
N GLY A 339 -8.36 -10.23 -18.55
CA GLY A 339 -7.06 -9.64 -18.19
C GLY A 339 -6.18 -9.58 -19.44
N VAL A 340 -5.54 -8.44 -19.71
CA VAL A 340 -4.72 -8.25 -20.90
C VAL A 340 -3.45 -7.46 -20.58
N GLY A 341 -2.36 -7.86 -21.21
CA GLY A 341 -1.14 -7.06 -21.21
C GLY A 341 0.14 -7.75 -20.81
N PRO A 342 0.17 -8.65 -19.82
CA PRO A 342 1.40 -9.30 -19.40
C PRO A 342 2.12 -9.98 -20.58
N GLY A 343 3.28 -9.43 -20.95
CA GLY A 343 4.17 -10.00 -21.96
C GLY A 343 3.65 -10.07 -23.40
N ILE A 344 2.64 -9.28 -23.77
CA ILE A 344 2.10 -9.29 -25.16
C ILE A 344 3.00 -8.59 -26.19
N GLY A 345 3.97 -7.77 -25.73
CA GLY A 345 4.77 -6.90 -26.59
C GLY A 345 4.04 -5.59 -26.94
N THR A 346 4.77 -4.68 -27.60
CA THR A 346 4.25 -3.37 -28.02
C THR A 346 4.30 -3.18 -29.53
N GLU A 347 4.53 -4.25 -30.28
CA GLU A 347 4.60 -4.26 -31.73
C GLU A 347 3.23 -3.90 -32.34
N LYS A 348 3.24 -3.57 -33.65
CA LYS A 348 2.03 -3.21 -34.40
C LYS A 348 0.92 -4.24 -34.26
N ASP A 349 1.24 -5.54 -34.29
CA ASP A 349 0.27 -6.61 -34.16
C ASP A 349 -0.43 -6.57 -32.79
N SER A 350 0.32 -6.35 -31.71
CA SER A 350 -0.22 -6.20 -30.34
C SER A 350 -1.10 -4.96 -30.18
N PHE A 351 -0.74 -3.86 -30.85
CA PHE A 351 -1.56 -2.66 -30.91
C PHE A 351 -2.91 -2.93 -31.60
N GLU A 352 -2.88 -3.54 -32.81
CA GLU A 352 -4.11 -3.86 -33.57
C GLU A 352 -4.99 -4.87 -32.81
N PHE A 353 -4.37 -5.84 -32.13
CA PHE A 353 -5.04 -6.76 -31.24
C PHE A 353 -5.78 -6.03 -30.12
N LEU A 354 -5.08 -5.14 -29.39
CA LEU A 354 -5.65 -4.39 -28.27
C LEU A 354 -6.78 -3.46 -28.71
N GLU A 355 -6.60 -2.75 -29.85
CA GLU A 355 -7.64 -1.91 -30.42
C GLU A 355 -8.90 -2.73 -30.77
N SER A 356 -8.75 -3.89 -31.39
CA SER A 356 -9.85 -4.79 -31.72
C SER A 356 -10.53 -5.34 -30.46
N LEU A 357 -9.74 -5.69 -29.43
CA LEU A 357 -10.27 -6.16 -28.15
C LEU A 357 -11.17 -5.11 -27.50
N PHE A 358 -10.71 -3.85 -27.42
CA PHE A 358 -11.49 -2.75 -26.84
C PHE A 358 -12.77 -2.42 -27.64
N ARG A 359 -12.76 -2.63 -28.96
CA ARG A 359 -13.97 -2.47 -29.78
C ARG A 359 -15.00 -3.55 -29.54
N LYS A 360 -14.56 -4.79 -29.32
CA LYS A 360 -15.44 -5.97 -29.23
C LYS A 360 -15.90 -6.28 -27.82
N TYR A 361 -15.16 -5.83 -26.79
CA TYR A 361 -15.47 -6.13 -25.38
C TYR A 361 -15.57 -4.84 -24.58
N ASN A 362 -16.79 -4.47 -24.21
CA ASN A 362 -17.12 -3.21 -23.53
C ASN A 362 -17.35 -3.35 -22.00
N LYS A 363 -17.09 -4.55 -21.44
CA LYS A 363 -17.17 -4.78 -19.99
C LYS A 363 -15.85 -4.43 -19.31
N PRO A 364 -15.86 -4.23 -17.96
CA PRO A 364 -14.63 -4.02 -17.20
C PRO A 364 -13.60 -5.12 -17.44
N MET A 365 -12.33 -4.73 -17.59
CA MET A 365 -11.19 -5.65 -17.74
C MET A 365 -10.01 -5.21 -16.89
N VAL A 366 -9.03 -6.11 -16.73
CA VAL A 366 -7.74 -5.78 -16.11
C VAL A 366 -6.73 -5.50 -17.21
N ILE A 367 -6.05 -4.36 -17.13
CA ILE A 367 -5.10 -3.88 -18.13
C ILE A 367 -3.77 -3.62 -17.43
N ASP A 368 -2.71 -4.33 -17.83
CA ASP A 368 -1.40 -4.26 -17.20
C ASP A 368 -0.26 -4.21 -18.23
N ALA A 369 0.94 -3.92 -17.80
CA ALA A 369 2.21 -4.11 -18.48
C ALA A 369 2.22 -3.54 -19.93
N ASP A 370 2.52 -4.38 -20.93
CA ASP A 370 2.66 -3.95 -22.33
C ASP A 370 1.39 -3.29 -22.88
N ALA A 371 0.19 -3.69 -22.42
CA ALA A 371 -1.05 -3.01 -22.80
C ALA A 371 -1.11 -1.57 -22.28
N LEU A 372 -0.59 -1.28 -21.08
CA LEU A 372 -0.49 0.08 -20.55
C LEU A 372 0.52 0.91 -21.35
N ASN A 373 1.63 0.32 -21.80
CA ASN A 373 2.60 0.98 -22.65
C ASN A 373 1.99 1.38 -23.99
N ILE A 374 1.24 0.47 -24.65
CA ILE A 374 0.51 0.77 -25.88
C ILE A 374 -0.50 1.91 -25.67
N ILE A 375 -1.26 1.89 -24.57
CA ILE A 375 -2.23 2.94 -24.23
C ILE A 375 -1.54 4.29 -24.03
N ALA A 376 -0.35 4.30 -23.40
CA ALA A 376 0.39 5.53 -23.14
C ALA A 376 0.85 6.22 -24.42
N GLU A 377 1.23 5.44 -25.45
CA GLU A 377 1.73 5.94 -26.74
C GLU A 377 0.61 6.36 -27.71
N HIS A 378 -0.65 5.92 -27.47
CA HIS A 378 -1.75 6.10 -28.43
C HIS A 378 -3.02 6.66 -27.79
N ASP A 379 -3.25 7.98 -27.88
CA ASP A 379 -4.43 8.65 -27.31
C ASP A 379 -5.76 8.08 -27.82
N LYS A 380 -5.80 7.58 -29.05
CA LYS A 380 -6.99 6.92 -29.60
C LYS A 380 -7.39 5.69 -28.80
N ILE A 381 -6.44 4.82 -28.45
CA ILE A 381 -6.69 3.63 -27.63
C ILE A 381 -7.02 4.04 -26.18
N LYS A 382 -6.31 5.04 -25.65
CA LYS A 382 -6.59 5.59 -24.32
C LYS A 382 -8.06 6.03 -24.17
N ALA A 383 -8.64 6.62 -25.20
CA ALA A 383 -10.05 7.02 -25.23
C ALA A 383 -11.03 5.84 -25.32
N MET A 384 -10.56 4.67 -25.73
CA MET A 384 -11.38 3.45 -25.90
C MET A 384 -11.38 2.53 -24.67
N ILE A 385 -10.62 2.83 -23.63
CA ILE A 385 -10.56 2.01 -22.41
C ILE A 385 -11.98 1.77 -21.89
N PRO A 386 -12.42 0.52 -21.72
CA PRO A 386 -13.76 0.23 -21.24
C PRO A 386 -13.94 0.76 -19.81
N LYS A 387 -15.06 1.45 -19.56
CA LYS A 387 -15.38 2.01 -18.24
C LYS A 387 -15.42 0.91 -17.18
N GLY A 388 -14.96 1.23 -15.98
CA GLY A 388 -14.86 0.28 -14.88
C GLY A 388 -13.65 -0.66 -14.96
N SER A 389 -12.81 -0.56 -16.00
CA SER A 389 -11.58 -1.37 -16.07
C SER A 389 -10.62 -1.04 -14.92
N ILE A 390 -9.79 -2.02 -14.56
CA ILE A 390 -8.73 -1.88 -13.54
C ILE A 390 -7.40 -1.79 -14.28
N LEU A 391 -6.70 -0.67 -14.14
CA LEU A 391 -5.35 -0.48 -14.66
C LEU A 391 -4.35 -0.67 -13.52
N THR A 392 -3.25 -1.40 -13.78
CA THR A 392 -2.29 -1.78 -12.75
C THR A 392 -0.86 -1.26 -13.01
N PRO A 393 -0.67 0.05 -13.27
CA PRO A 393 0.64 0.57 -13.58
C PRO A 393 1.62 0.51 -12.38
N HIS A 394 2.90 0.24 -12.65
CA HIS A 394 3.97 0.65 -11.77
C HIS A 394 4.30 2.15 -12.00
N PRO A 395 5.07 2.83 -11.13
CA PRO A 395 5.33 4.27 -11.28
C PRO A 395 5.84 4.70 -12.67
N GLY A 396 6.70 3.88 -13.30
CA GLY A 396 7.22 4.18 -14.64
C GLY A 396 6.16 4.09 -15.75
N GLU A 397 5.24 3.12 -15.69
CA GLU A 397 4.09 3.02 -16.61
C GLU A 397 3.10 4.16 -16.36
N PHE A 398 2.86 4.49 -15.08
CA PHE A 398 1.97 5.59 -14.73
C PHE A 398 2.49 6.94 -15.25
N LYS A 399 3.80 7.19 -15.13
CA LYS A 399 4.45 8.38 -15.70
C LYS A 399 4.25 8.51 -17.20
N ARG A 400 4.31 7.39 -17.95
CA ARG A 400 4.03 7.40 -19.40
C ARG A 400 2.55 7.75 -19.69
N LEU A 401 1.61 7.32 -18.82
CA LEU A 401 0.17 7.58 -18.98
C LEU A 401 -0.23 9.03 -18.70
N VAL A 402 0.37 9.68 -17.70
CA VAL A 402 -0.10 10.96 -17.15
C VAL A 402 0.92 12.10 -17.20
N GLY A 403 2.20 11.83 -17.45
CA GLY A 403 3.31 12.79 -17.39
C GLY A 403 4.03 12.82 -16.04
N GLU A 404 4.85 13.87 -15.83
CA GLU A 404 5.60 14.10 -14.61
C GLU A 404 4.71 14.57 -13.46
N TRP A 405 5.20 14.42 -12.24
CA TRP A 405 4.61 14.98 -11.01
C TRP A 405 5.70 15.65 -10.18
N SER A 406 5.31 16.64 -9.37
CA SER A 406 6.22 17.41 -8.53
C SER A 406 6.59 16.69 -7.24
N ASP A 407 5.64 15.99 -6.63
CA ASP A 407 5.76 15.30 -5.36
C ASP A 407 4.75 14.14 -5.24
N ASP A 408 4.80 13.42 -4.11
CA ASP A 408 3.93 12.26 -3.89
C ASP A 408 2.45 12.63 -3.77
N LEU A 409 2.12 13.84 -3.30
CA LEU A 409 0.73 14.31 -3.23
C LEU A 409 0.19 14.63 -4.63
N ASP A 410 0.97 15.33 -5.47
CA ASP A 410 0.61 15.58 -6.87
C ASP A 410 0.44 14.28 -7.65
N LYS A 411 1.29 13.27 -7.39
CA LYS A 411 1.14 11.93 -7.98
C LYS A 411 -0.22 11.29 -7.64
N LEU A 412 -0.67 11.38 -6.37
CA LEU A 412 -2.00 10.90 -5.97
C LEU A 412 -3.13 11.68 -6.62
N GLU A 413 -2.98 13.00 -6.78
CA GLU A 413 -3.97 13.83 -7.48
C GLU A 413 -4.06 13.47 -8.97
N LEU A 414 -2.92 13.23 -9.63
CA LEU A 414 -2.88 12.75 -11.01
C LEU A 414 -3.56 11.39 -11.14
N GLN A 415 -3.34 10.48 -10.19
CA GLN A 415 -3.97 9.17 -10.16
C GLN A 415 -5.49 9.29 -10.04
N ALA A 416 -6.00 10.10 -9.11
CA ALA A 416 -7.43 10.33 -8.93
C ALA A 416 -8.06 11.01 -10.16
N ARG A 417 -7.38 12.02 -10.72
CA ARG A 417 -7.85 12.70 -11.96
C ARG A 417 -7.93 11.76 -13.15
N PHE A 418 -6.93 10.89 -13.34
CA PHE A 418 -6.93 9.90 -14.41
C PHE A 418 -8.07 8.90 -14.22
N ALA A 419 -8.23 8.34 -13.01
CA ALA A 419 -9.30 7.41 -12.68
C ALA A 419 -10.69 8.00 -12.97
N LYS A 420 -10.93 9.24 -12.54
CA LYS A 420 -12.18 9.97 -12.79
C LYS A 420 -12.41 10.27 -14.27
N LYS A 421 -11.38 10.78 -14.97
CA LYS A 421 -11.48 11.18 -16.40
C LYS A 421 -11.87 10.01 -17.28
N HIS A 422 -11.28 8.83 -17.05
CA HIS A 422 -11.49 7.65 -17.88
C HIS A 422 -12.57 6.71 -17.32
N GLY A 423 -13.09 6.97 -16.11
CA GLY A 423 -14.07 6.10 -15.45
C GLY A 423 -13.51 4.73 -15.10
N VAL A 424 -12.25 4.66 -14.66
CA VAL A 424 -11.50 3.43 -14.38
C VAL A 424 -10.98 3.39 -12.94
N VAL A 425 -10.63 2.21 -12.46
CA VAL A 425 -9.86 2.06 -11.22
C VAL A 425 -8.37 1.99 -11.57
N VAL A 426 -7.54 2.76 -10.86
CA VAL A 426 -6.09 2.77 -11.06
C VAL A 426 -5.41 2.19 -9.83
N VAL A 427 -4.75 1.06 -9.98
CA VAL A 427 -3.92 0.40 -8.97
C VAL A 427 -2.47 0.78 -9.21
N LEU A 428 -1.98 1.81 -8.55
CA LEU A 428 -0.58 2.26 -8.67
C LEU A 428 0.29 1.45 -7.72
N LYS A 429 1.09 0.56 -8.31
CA LYS A 429 1.94 -0.40 -7.57
C LYS A 429 3.05 0.31 -6.79
N GLY A 430 3.27 -0.11 -5.53
CA GLY A 430 4.29 0.41 -4.63
C GLY A 430 4.23 -0.28 -3.26
N ALA A 431 5.07 0.14 -2.32
CA ALA A 431 5.10 -0.42 -0.95
C ALA A 431 3.72 -0.35 -0.28
N HIS A 432 3.05 0.80 -0.39
CA HIS A 432 1.64 0.98 -0.07
C HIS A 432 0.87 1.20 -1.37
N THR A 433 0.65 0.12 -2.14
CA THR A 433 -0.10 0.19 -3.40
C THR A 433 -1.38 0.99 -3.22
N SER A 434 -1.55 2.06 -4.02
CA SER A 434 -2.73 2.91 -3.95
C SER A 434 -3.76 2.51 -5.01
N VAL A 435 -5.03 2.46 -4.62
CA VAL A 435 -6.18 2.14 -5.46
C VAL A 435 -7.08 3.36 -5.56
N ALA A 436 -6.99 4.10 -6.68
CA ALA A 436 -7.86 5.24 -6.94
C ALA A 436 -9.11 4.81 -7.72
N THR A 437 -10.28 5.30 -7.29
CA THR A 437 -11.57 5.01 -7.92
C THR A 437 -12.09 6.19 -8.72
N PRO A 438 -13.02 5.97 -9.67
CA PRO A 438 -13.65 7.06 -10.44
C PRO A 438 -14.36 8.10 -9.58
N GLU A 439 -14.84 7.69 -8.41
CA GLU A 439 -15.53 8.55 -7.44
C GLU A 439 -14.57 9.47 -6.67
N GLY A 440 -13.25 9.26 -6.80
CA GLY A 440 -12.19 10.06 -6.19
C GLY A 440 -11.69 9.53 -4.85
N TYR A 441 -12.10 8.35 -4.42
CA TYR A 441 -11.53 7.68 -3.24
C TYR A 441 -10.20 7.03 -3.57
N ILE A 442 -9.27 7.05 -2.60
CA ILE A 442 -7.96 6.40 -2.68
C ILE A 442 -7.78 5.48 -1.47
N TYR A 443 -7.55 4.20 -1.75
CA TYR A 443 -7.28 3.19 -0.74
C TYR A 443 -5.82 2.78 -0.81
N PHE A 444 -5.15 2.66 0.35
CA PHE A 444 -3.77 2.21 0.45
C PHE A 444 -3.69 0.80 1.02
N ASN A 445 -2.93 -0.05 0.36
CA ASN A 445 -2.75 -1.43 0.79
C ASN A 445 -1.82 -1.54 2.02
N SER A 446 -2.15 -2.46 2.92
CA SER A 446 -1.43 -2.71 4.17
C SER A 446 -0.52 -3.94 4.14
N THR A 447 -0.62 -4.77 3.12
CA THR A 447 0.09 -6.06 3.00
C THR A 447 1.16 -6.01 1.93
N GLY A 448 2.09 -6.95 2.00
CA GLY A 448 3.22 -7.04 1.07
C GLY A 448 4.53 -6.63 1.71
N ASN A 449 5.61 -7.10 1.12
CA ASN A 449 6.97 -6.88 1.60
C ASN A 449 7.95 -6.61 0.45
N PRO A 450 9.15 -6.09 0.73
CA PRO A 450 10.15 -5.76 -0.29
C PRO A 450 10.59 -6.95 -1.17
N GLY A 451 10.46 -8.19 -0.69
CA GLY A 451 10.79 -9.39 -1.47
C GLY A 451 9.91 -9.57 -2.71
N MET A 452 8.72 -8.95 -2.74
CA MET A 452 7.81 -8.96 -3.89
C MET A 452 8.27 -8.06 -5.05
N ALA A 453 9.31 -7.24 -4.87
CA ALA A 453 9.88 -6.37 -5.90
C ALA A 453 10.72 -7.18 -6.91
N LYS A 454 10.07 -8.12 -7.60
CA LYS A 454 10.67 -9.03 -8.59
C LYS A 454 9.77 -9.17 -9.82
N GLY A 455 10.37 -9.57 -10.94
CA GLY A 455 9.64 -9.89 -12.16
C GLY A 455 8.58 -10.96 -11.92
N GLY A 456 7.41 -10.79 -12.52
CA GLY A 456 6.29 -11.73 -12.42
C GLY A 456 5.27 -11.43 -11.32
N SER A 457 5.62 -10.66 -10.26
CA SER A 457 4.66 -10.29 -9.22
C SER A 457 3.44 -9.52 -9.76
N GLY A 458 3.66 -8.62 -10.73
CA GLY A 458 2.57 -7.90 -11.42
C GLY A 458 1.66 -8.83 -12.21
N ASP A 459 2.26 -9.83 -12.91
CA ASP A 459 1.50 -10.81 -13.70
C ASP A 459 0.55 -11.64 -12.79
N VAL A 460 1.04 -11.98 -11.58
CA VAL A 460 0.21 -12.64 -10.54
C VAL A 460 -0.95 -11.74 -10.14
N LEU A 461 -0.71 -10.45 -9.86
CA LEU A 461 -1.77 -9.50 -9.50
C LEU A 461 -2.81 -9.37 -10.61
N THR A 462 -2.39 -9.33 -11.87
CA THR A 462 -3.30 -9.31 -13.04
C THR A 462 -4.24 -10.53 -13.03
N GLY A 463 -3.71 -11.72 -12.78
CA GLY A 463 -4.51 -12.94 -12.67
C GLY A 463 -5.52 -12.89 -11.51
N VAL A 464 -5.07 -12.46 -10.33
CA VAL A 464 -5.94 -12.29 -9.14
C VAL A 464 -7.10 -11.34 -9.42
N LEU A 465 -6.81 -10.16 -9.97
CA LEU A 465 -7.83 -9.15 -10.27
C LEU A 465 -8.81 -9.61 -11.34
N THR A 466 -8.32 -10.32 -12.38
CA THR A 466 -9.15 -10.88 -13.44
C THR A 466 -10.13 -11.90 -12.87
N ALA A 467 -9.68 -12.78 -11.99
CA ALA A 467 -10.52 -13.77 -11.32
C ALA A 467 -11.58 -13.13 -10.41
N LEU A 468 -11.23 -12.06 -9.68
CA LEU A 468 -12.18 -11.34 -8.82
C LEU A 468 -13.25 -10.61 -9.64
N LEU A 469 -12.87 -9.95 -10.74
CA LEU A 469 -13.85 -9.38 -11.67
C LEU A 469 -14.78 -10.45 -12.25
N ALA A 470 -14.24 -11.63 -12.65
CA ALA A 470 -15.04 -12.74 -13.17
C ALA A 470 -16.10 -13.20 -12.17
N GLN A 471 -15.79 -13.20 -10.89
CA GLN A 471 -16.71 -13.55 -9.80
C GLN A 471 -17.77 -12.47 -9.51
N GLY A 472 -17.81 -11.38 -10.27
CA GLY A 472 -18.80 -10.32 -10.15
C GLY A 472 -18.56 -9.36 -8.97
N TYR A 473 -17.32 -9.21 -8.51
CA TYR A 473 -16.97 -8.08 -7.67
C TYR A 473 -16.96 -6.79 -8.49
N THR A 474 -17.40 -5.69 -7.89
CA THR A 474 -17.23 -4.36 -8.53
C THR A 474 -15.74 -4.06 -8.68
N PRO A 475 -15.32 -3.27 -9.70
CA PRO A 475 -13.90 -2.99 -9.95
C PRO A 475 -13.14 -2.48 -8.71
N ALA A 476 -13.75 -1.56 -7.95
CA ALA A 476 -13.14 -1.03 -6.72
C ALA A 476 -12.95 -2.11 -5.64
N ARG A 477 -13.95 -3.01 -5.44
CA ARG A 477 -13.84 -4.12 -4.49
C ARG A 477 -12.84 -5.16 -4.98
N ALA A 478 -12.85 -5.52 -6.26
CA ALA A 478 -11.89 -6.44 -6.86
C ALA A 478 -10.46 -5.92 -6.67
N ALA A 479 -10.23 -4.63 -6.92
CA ALA A 479 -8.93 -4.00 -6.71
C ALA A 479 -8.50 -4.04 -5.23
N ALA A 480 -9.37 -3.64 -4.29
CA ALA A 480 -9.05 -3.64 -2.86
C ALA A 480 -8.75 -5.05 -2.32
N ILE A 481 -9.61 -6.04 -2.64
CA ILE A 481 -9.39 -7.44 -2.25
C ILE A 481 -8.11 -7.97 -2.91
N GLY A 482 -7.94 -7.71 -4.21
CA GLY A 482 -6.83 -8.26 -4.99
C GLY A 482 -5.47 -7.78 -4.50
N VAL A 483 -5.30 -6.48 -4.25
CA VAL A 483 -4.02 -5.96 -3.74
C VAL A 483 -3.71 -6.47 -2.33
N TYR A 484 -4.73 -6.59 -1.48
CA TYR A 484 -4.58 -7.11 -0.12
C TYR A 484 -4.17 -8.58 -0.11
N ILE A 485 -4.92 -9.43 -0.81
CA ILE A 485 -4.66 -10.88 -0.89
C ILE A 485 -3.32 -11.17 -1.55
N HIS A 486 -2.98 -10.44 -2.62
CA HIS A 486 -1.70 -10.57 -3.30
C HIS A 486 -0.53 -10.23 -2.35
N GLY A 487 -0.64 -9.12 -1.62
CA GLY A 487 0.35 -8.73 -0.62
C GLY A 487 0.45 -9.74 0.53
N ALA A 488 -0.69 -10.17 1.11
CA ALA A 488 -0.72 -11.18 2.18
C ALA A 488 -0.14 -12.53 1.74
N ALA A 489 -0.37 -12.95 0.49
CA ALA A 489 0.27 -14.14 -0.06
C ALA A 489 1.79 -13.98 -0.18
N GLY A 490 2.26 -12.78 -0.54
CA GLY A 490 3.69 -12.43 -0.54
C GLY A 490 4.31 -12.43 0.86
N ASP A 491 3.58 -11.96 1.87
CA ASP A 491 4.02 -11.99 3.27
C ASP A 491 4.16 -13.43 3.79
N LEU A 492 3.15 -14.27 3.53
CA LEU A 492 3.21 -15.70 3.85
C LEU A 492 4.37 -16.42 3.14
N ALA A 493 4.66 -16.06 1.88
CA ALA A 493 5.80 -16.61 1.16
C ALA A 493 7.13 -16.19 1.79
N ALA A 494 7.27 -14.92 2.20
CA ALA A 494 8.47 -14.41 2.83
C ALA A 494 8.72 -15.02 4.23
N GLU A 495 7.68 -15.28 5.01
CA GLU A 495 7.76 -15.99 6.29
C GLU A 495 8.28 -17.43 6.13
N GLN A 496 7.89 -18.11 5.04
CA GLN A 496 8.28 -19.51 4.77
C GLN A 496 9.68 -19.65 4.20
N GLN A 497 10.16 -18.67 3.46
CA GLN A 497 11.44 -18.74 2.75
C GLN A 497 12.41 -17.63 3.19
N SER A 498 12.25 -16.44 2.68
CA SER A 498 12.87 -15.16 3.03
C SER A 498 12.42 -14.11 2.02
N GLN A 499 12.50 -12.82 2.36
CA GLN A 499 12.23 -11.74 1.39
C GLN A 499 13.18 -11.80 0.18
N THR A 500 14.43 -12.24 0.37
CA THR A 500 15.40 -12.36 -0.72
C THR A 500 15.07 -13.53 -1.65
N GLY A 501 14.55 -14.63 -1.12
CA GLY A 501 14.36 -15.89 -1.85
C GLY A 501 13.06 -16.03 -2.61
N ILE A 502 11.98 -15.33 -2.21
CA ILE A 502 10.64 -15.51 -2.82
C ILE A 502 10.64 -15.14 -4.31
N ILE A 503 9.83 -15.88 -5.08
CA ILE A 503 9.55 -15.63 -6.50
C ILE A 503 8.03 -15.58 -6.75
N ALA A 504 7.61 -15.18 -7.93
CA ALA A 504 6.19 -15.01 -8.26
C ALA A 504 5.34 -16.29 -8.06
N SER A 505 5.89 -17.45 -8.34
CA SER A 505 5.21 -18.75 -8.12
C SER A 505 4.98 -19.05 -6.63
N ASP A 506 5.81 -18.54 -5.72
CA ASP A 506 5.60 -18.69 -4.29
C ASP A 506 4.40 -17.86 -3.82
N ILE A 507 4.21 -16.68 -4.42
CA ILE A 507 3.02 -15.86 -4.18
C ILE A 507 1.77 -16.65 -4.62
N ILE A 508 1.78 -17.22 -5.83
CA ILE A 508 0.66 -18.06 -6.33
C ILE A 508 0.38 -19.24 -5.38
N ALA A 509 1.43 -19.92 -4.91
CA ALA A 509 1.29 -21.05 -3.98
C ALA A 509 0.65 -20.66 -2.64
N ASN A 510 0.81 -19.41 -2.19
CA ASN A 510 0.27 -18.89 -0.94
C ASN A 510 -1.07 -18.16 -1.10
N LEU A 511 -1.57 -17.87 -2.32
CA LEU A 511 -2.90 -17.28 -2.52
C LEU A 511 -4.03 -18.04 -1.80
N PRO A 512 -4.10 -19.40 -1.86
CA PRO A 512 -5.14 -20.13 -1.13
C PRO A 512 -5.08 -19.93 0.39
N LYS A 513 -3.88 -19.81 0.97
CA LYS A 513 -3.73 -19.55 2.41
C LYS A 513 -4.15 -18.12 2.77
N ALA A 514 -3.85 -17.15 1.91
CA ALA A 514 -4.27 -15.77 2.09
C ALA A 514 -5.81 -15.63 2.03
N PHE A 515 -6.49 -16.33 1.12
CA PHE A 515 -7.95 -16.38 1.08
C PHE A 515 -8.57 -17.10 2.27
N LYS A 516 -7.93 -18.18 2.75
CA LYS A 516 -8.43 -18.98 3.87
C LYS A 516 -8.64 -18.18 5.17
N GLN A 517 -7.98 -17.04 5.32
CA GLN A 517 -8.18 -16.15 6.48
C GLN A 517 -9.60 -15.54 6.52
N PHE A 518 -10.36 -15.63 5.44
CA PHE A 518 -11.69 -15.04 5.23
C PHE A 518 -12.80 -16.08 5.00
N GLU A 519 -12.51 -17.37 5.16
CA GLU A 519 -13.44 -18.50 5.09
C GLU A 519 -13.81 -19.01 6.51
#